data_d62075ce06ca217feb2b58d11b811add
#
_entry.id   d62075ce06ca217feb2b58d11b811add
#
_cell.length_a   1.000
_cell.length_b   1.000
_cell.length_c   1.000
_cell.angle_alpha   90.00
_cell.angle_beta   90.00
_cell.angle_gamma   90.00
#
_symmetry.space_group_name_H-M   'P 1'
#
loop_
_entity.id
_entity.type
_entity.pdbx_description
1 polymer ?
#
loop_
_entity_poly.entity_id
_entity_poly.type
_entity_poly.pdbx_seq_one_letter_code
_entity_poly.pdbx_strand_id
1 'polypeptide(L)'
;EEMETFEIYNARVDFNTFHDIIMERYRALPVENNIFERSFFQNSIESMMLFYEMKDEEIVEFYREAYEILKHKNFRMYYLDSKHIRENILQIRKERCDDEGNEMWYPLMLQYLKESPYGQRHGYQDMEDMIAHFERRRALELRIIREVLGEDCIILSAKEYNLCTL
;
A
#
# COMPACT_ATOMS: atom_id res chain seq x y z
N GLU A 1 -20.42 10.31 -7.38
CA GLU A 1 -21.18 9.04 -7.61
C GLU A 1 -20.72 8.27 -8.85
N GLU A 2 -20.43 8.91 -10.00
CA GLU A 2 -19.96 8.18 -11.21
C GLU A 2 -18.55 7.59 -11.05
N MET A 3 -17.65 8.21 -10.29
CA MET A 3 -16.28 7.67 -10.08
C MET A 3 -16.24 6.46 -9.14
N GLU A 4 -17.16 6.31 -8.22
CA GLU A 4 -17.27 5.16 -7.31
C GLU A 4 -17.63 3.86 -8.03
N THR A 5 -18.29 3.95 -9.20
CA THR A 5 -18.68 2.78 -10.01
C THR A 5 -17.48 2.03 -10.60
N PHE A 6 -16.29 2.66 -10.65
CA PHE A 6 -15.07 2.09 -11.19
C PHE A 6 -14.05 1.68 -10.12
N GLU A 7 -14.45 1.70 -8.87
CA GLU A 7 -13.59 1.25 -7.79
C GLU A 7 -13.50 -0.28 -7.78
N ILE A 8 -12.28 -0.80 -7.88
CA ILE A 8 -11.99 -2.24 -7.96
C ILE A 8 -11.35 -2.80 -6.68
N TYR A 9 -10.96 -1.91 -5.75
CA TYR A 9 -10.28 -2.29 -4.53
C TYR A 9 -11.25 -2.91 -3.50
N ASN A 10 -10.70 -3.49 -2.43
CA ASN A 10 -11.46 -4.10 -1.34
C ASN A 10 -12.39 -5.23 -1.80
N ALA A 11 -11.93 -6.03 -2.77
CA ALA A 11 -12.66 -7.15 -3.38
C ALA A 11 -14.05 -6.77 -3.94
N ARG A 12 -14.23 -5.54 -4.44
CA ARG A 12 -15.45 -5.13 -5.15
C ARG A 12 -15.64 -5.85 -6.48
N VAL A 13 -14.59 -6.46 -7.00
CA VAL A 13 -14.59 -7.38 -8.14
C VAL A 13 -13.87 -8.66 -7.71
N ASP A 14 -14.01 -9.75 -8.48
CA ASP A 14 -13.21 -10.95 -8.25
C ASP A 14 -11.72 -10.70 -8.55
N PHE A 15 -10.84 -11.56 -8.02
CA PHE A 15 -9.40 -11.35 -8.12
C PHE A 15 -8.90 -11.34 -9.58
N ASN A 16 -9.44 -12.17 -10.46
CA ASN A 16 -9.00 -12.20 -11.87
C ASN A 16 -9.31 -10.87 -12.55
N THR A 17 -10.52 -10.35 -12.34
CA THR A 17 -10.93 -9.02 -12.84
C THR A 17 -10.06 -7.91 -12.26
N PHE A 18 -9.77 -7.95 -10.94
CA PHE A 18 -8.87 -6.99 -10.30
C PHE A 18 -7.47 -7.03 -10.92
N HIS A 19 -6.90 -8.22 -11.05
CA HIS A 19 -5.59 -8.46 -11.66
C HIS A 19 -5.52 -7.89 -13.09
N ASP A 20 -6.46 -8.27 -13.95
CA ASP A 20 -6.49 -7.86 -15.35
C ASP A 20 -6.58 -6.34 -15.49
N ILE A 21 -7.43 -5.68 -14.69
CA ILE A 21 -7.56 -4.22 -14.69
C ILE A 21 -6.26 -3.55 -14.25
N ILE A 22 -5.61 -4.03 -13.19
CA ILE A 22 -4.36 -3.43 -12.72
C ILE A 22 -3.24 -3.61 -13.77
N MET A 23 -3.11 -4.80 -14.34
CA MET A 23 -2.09 -5.06 -15.37
C MET A 23 -2.35 -4.22 -16.64
N GLU A 24 -3.61 -4.06 -17.04
CA GLU A 24 -3.96 -3.20 -18.17
C GLU A 24 -3.67 -1.73 -17.90
N ARG A 25 -3.95 -1.23 -16.69
CA ARG A 25 -3.56 0.13 -16.28
C ARG A 25 -2.05 0.34 -16.40
N TYR A 26 -1.22 -0.63 -15.97
CA TYR A 26 0.24 -0.53 -16.12
C TYR A 26 0.67 -0.57 -17.60
N ARG A 27 0.04 -1.39 -18.44
CA ARG A 27 0.30 -1.40 -19.90
C ARG A 27 -0.06 -0.07 -20.56
N ALA A 28 -1.17 0.54 -20.15
CA ALA A 28 -1.68 1.79 -20.69
C ALA A 28 -0.91 3.03 -20.23
N LEU A 29 -0.03 2.92 -19.20
CA LEU A 29 0.77 4.06 -18.75
C LEU A 29 1.62 4.62 -19.89
N PRO A 30 1.57 5.93 -20.16
CA PRO A 30 2.40 6.56 -21.18
C PRO A 30 3.90 6.45 -20.79
N VAL A 31 4.76 6.44 -21.81
CA VAL A 31 6.24 6.38 -21.62
C VAL A 31 6.82 7.75 -21.21
N GLU A 32 6.02 8.80 -21.23
CA GLU A 32 6.41 10.16 -20.85
C GLU A 32 6.68 10.28 -19.34
N ASN A 33 7.36 11.36 -18.95
CA ASN A 33 7.70 11.66 -17.57
C ASN A 33 6.45 11.87 -16.71
N ASN A 34 6.00 10.82 -16.05
CA ASN A 34 4.89 10.85 -15.10
C ASN A 34 5.37 10.51 -13.70
N ILE A 35 4.84 11.21 -12.71
CA ILE A 35 5.07 10.92 -11.29
C ILE A 35 3.74 10.41 -10.73
N PHE A 36 3.80 9.23 -10.13
CA PHE A 36 2.64 8.61 -9.48
C PHE A 36 2.90 8.52 -7.97
N GLU A 37 1.98 9.03 -7.17
CA GLU A 37 2.01 8.88 -5.73
C GLU A 37 1.12 7.70 -5.33
N ARG A 38 1.63 6.80 -4.47
CA ARG A 38 0.90 5.70 -3.83
C ARG A 38 0.31 4.63 -4.77
N SER A 39 0.51 4.73 -6.06
CA SER A 39 -0.19 3.89 -7.05
C SER A 39 0.34 2.47 -7.17
N PHE A 40 1.57 2.20 -6.74
CA PHE A 40 2.18 0.89 -6.89
C PHE A 40 1.79 -0.06 -5.75
N PHE A 41 2.05 0.29 -4.49
CA PHE A 41 1.79 -0.60 -3.37
C PHE A 41 0.42 -0.37 -2.70
N GLN A 42 0.12 0.86 -2.28
CA GLN A 42 -0.83 1.13 -1.21
C GLN A 42 -2.18 0.41 -1.35
N ASN A 43 -2.94 0.69 -2.39
CA ASN A 43 -4.30 0.14 -2.50
C ASN A 43 -4.30 -1.33 -2.96
N SER A 44 -3.34 -1.70 -3.83
CA SER A 44 -3.28 -3.06 -4.36
C SER A 44 -2.83 -4.06 -3.31
N ILE A 45 -1.78 -3.74 -2.54
CA ILE A 45 -1.28 -4.65 -1.50
C ILE A 45 -2.28 -4.82 -0.36
N GLU A 46 -2.97 -3.72 0.06
CA GLU A 46 -4.03 -3.79 1.07
C GLU A 46 -5.19 -4.67 0.60
N SER A 47 -5.63 -4.52 -0.66
CA SER A 47 -6.70 -5.36 -1.20
C SER A 47 -6.29 -6.83 -1.22
N MET A 48 -5.08 -7.15 -1.66
CA MET A 48 -4.58 -8.53 -1.69
C MET A 48 -4.42 -9.13 -0.30
N MET A 49 -3.89 -8.38 0.66
CA MET A 49 -3.68 -8.86 2.03
C MET A 49 -4.98 -9.02 2.83
N LEU A 50 -5.87 -8.02 2.76
CA LEU A 50 -7.03 -7.91 3.65
C LEU A 50 -8.31 -8.49 3.08
N PHE A 51 -8.52 -8.38 1.76
CA PHE A 51 -9.79 -8.70 1.14
C PHE A 51 -9.73 -9.95 0.27
N TYR A 52 -8.66 -10.17 -0.48
CA TYR A 52 -8.44 -11.43 -1.20
C TYR A 52 -7.69 -12.47 -0.36
N GLU A 53 -7.15 -12.08 0.81
CA GLU A 53 -6.44 -12.94 1.75
C GLU A 53 -5.36 -13.81 1.10
N MET A 54 -4.63 -13.22 0.15
CA MET A 54 -3.59 -13.90 -0.60
C MET A 54 -2.37 -14.21 0.28
N LYS A 55 -1.66 -15.27 -0.08
CA LYS A 55 -0.35 -15.58 0.51
C LYS A 55 0.70 -14.60 0.02
N ASP A 56 1.73 -14.38 0.83
CA ASP A 56 2.81 -13.44 0.51
C ASP A 56 3.51 -13.81 -0.82
N GLU A 57 3.65 -15.12 -1.12
CA GLU A 57 4.23 -15.61 -2.39
C GLU A 57 3.40 -15.21 -3.61
N GLU A 58 2.08 -15.30 -3.51
CA GLU A 58 1.15 -14.93 -4.59
C GLU A 58 1.19 -13.42 -4.83
N ILE A 59 1.31 -12.63 -3.76
CA ILE A 59 1.46 -11.18 -3.85
C ILE A 59 2.80 -10.80 -4.49
N VAL A 60 3.89 -11.46 -4.12
CA VAL A 60 5.21 -11.24 -4.75
C VAL A 60 5.14 -11.55 -6.25
N GLU A 61 4.47 -12.63 -6.65
CA GLU A 61 4.34 -12.99 -8.06
C GLU A 61 3.50 -11.96 -8.85
N PHE A 62 2.40 -11.46 -8.26
CA PHE A 62 1.63 -10.35 -8.82
C PHE A 62 2.52 -9.14 -9.13
N TYR A 63 3.39 -8.75 -8.19
CA TYR A 63 4.30 -7.63 -8.40
C TYR A 63 5.44 -7.94 -9.38
N ARG A 64 5.82 -9.20 -9.52
CA ARG A 64 6.77 -9.63 -10.56
C ARG A 64 6.19 -9.40 -11.95
N GLU A 65 4.94 -9.80 -12.17
CA GLU A 65 4.24 -9.55 -13.43
C GLU A 65 4.08 -8.05 -13.70
N ALA A 66 3.64 -7.28 -12.71
CA ALA A 66 3.52 -5.82 -12.81
C ALA A 66 4.86 -5.16 -13.21
N TYR A 67 5.95 -5.59 -12.57
CA TYR A 67 7.27 -5.05 -12.88
C TYR A 67 7.77 -5.43 -14.27
N GLU A 68 7.49 -6.64 -14.77
CA GLU A 68 7.81 -7.03 -16.15
C GLU A 68 7.19 -6.07 -17.18
N ILE A 69 6.00 -5.54 -16.90
CA ILE A 69 5.36 -4.52 -17.75
C ILE A 69 6.05 -3.17 -17.60
N LEU A 70 6.36 -2.76 -16.37
CA LEU A 70 6.83 -1.42 -16.05
C LEU A 70 8.32 -1.21 -16.37
N LYS A 71 9.17 -2.22 -16.24
CA LYS A 71 10.63 -2.10 -16.47
C LYS A 71 10.99 -1.57 -17.85
N HIS A 72 10.14 -1.79 -18.85
CA HIS A 72 10.32 -1.29 -20.21
C HIS A 72 9.89 0.17 -20.41
N LYS A 73 9.40 0.82 -19.34
CA LYS A 73 8.89 2.20 -19.34
C LYS A 73 9.78 3.17 -18.54
N ASN A 74 11.05 2.86 -18.36
CA ASN A 74 11.99 3.63 -17.53
C ASN A 74 11.46 3.81 -16.08
N PHE A 75 10.84 2.77 -15.54
CA PHE A 75 10.28 2.77 -14.19
C PHE A 75 11.37 3.03 -13.15
N ARG A 76 11.07 3.93 -12.21
CA ARG A 76 11.86 4.17 -11.01
C ARG A 76 10.92 4.36 -9.83
N MET A 77 11.25 3.75 -8.72
CA MET A 77 10.48 3.86 -7.49
C MET A 77 11.31 4.49 -6.38
N TYR A 78 10.69 5.40 -5.64
CA TYR A 78 11.22 5.92 -4.38
C TYR A 78 10.31 5.42 -3.26
N TYR A 79 10.87 4.53 -2.43
CA TYR A 79 10.14 3.96 -1.30
C TYR A 79 10.51 4.69 -0.02
N LEU A 80 9.52 5.33 0.60
CA LEU A 80 9.70 6.02 1.87
C LEU A 80 9.53 5.03 3.02
N ASP A 81 10.63 4.46 3.49
CA ASP A 81 10.64 3.47 4.56
C ASP A 81 10.36 4.09 5.93
N SER A 82 9.30 3.63 6.55
CA SER A 82 8.87 4.05 7.89
C SER A 82 9.20 2.96 8.91
N LYS A 83 10.39 3.02 9.50
CA LYS A 83 10.88 2.01 10.45
C LYS A 83 10.15 1.99 11.78
N HIS A 84 9.58 3.12 12.20
CA HIS A 84 8.98 3.35 13.51
C HIS A 84 7.45 3.35 13.39
N ILE A 85 6.85 2.20 13.06
CA ILE A 85 5.41 2.08 12.77
C ILE A 85 4.56 2.60 13.93
N ARG A 86 4.84 2.16 15.15
CA ARG A 86 4.09 2.59 16.35
C ARG A 86 4.13 4.11 16.56
N GLU A 87 5.32 4.67 16.54
CA GLU A 87 5.52 6.12 16.75
C GLU A 87 4.85 6.93 15.65
N ASN A 88 4.89 6.44 14.41
CA ASN A 88 4.23 7.08 13.29
C ASN A 88 2.71 7.04 13.41
N ILE A 89 2.12 5.90 13.84
CA ILE A 89 0.67 5.81 14.10
C ILE A 89 0.28 6.81 15.19
N LEU A 90 1.03 6.87 16.30
CA LEU A 90 0.76 7.81 17.39
C LEU A 90 0.89 9.27 16.92
N GLN A 91 1.83 9.56 16.04
CA GLN A 91 1.99 10.90 15.48
C GLN A 91 0.84 11.26 14.52
N ILE A 92 0.44 10.34 13.64
CA ILE A 92 -0.70 10.53 12.72
C ILE A 92 -2.00 10.76 13.50
N ARG A 93 -2.21 10.06 14.60
CA ARG A 93 -3.37 10.27 15.48
C ARG A 93 -3.46 11.71 15.98
N LYS A 94 -2.32 12.30 16.36
CA LYS A 94 -2.25 13.70 16.82
C LYS A 94 -2.43 14.69 15.68
N GLU A 95 -1.89 14.39 14.50
CA GLU A 95 -1.91 15.28 13.34
C GLU A 95 -3.25 15.28 12.61
N ARG A 96 -4.01 14.18 12.71
CA ARG A 96 -5.28 14.00 11.98
C ARG A 96 -6.49 14.01 12.94
N CYS A 97 -6.57 15.07 13.71
CA CYS A 97 -7.75 15.43 14.49
C CYS A 97 -8.55 16.51 13.75
N ASP A 98 -9.83 16.61 14.08
CA ASP A 98 -10.65 17.75 13.67
C ASP A 98 -10.34 19.01 14.51
N ASP A 99 -11.01 20.12 14.21
CA ASP A 99 -10.84 21.38 14.93
C ASP A 99 -11.24 21.30 16.42
N GLU A 100 -12.01 20.28 16.80
CA GLU A 100 -12.44 20.00 18.16
C GLU A 100 -11.48 19.05 18.92
N GLY A 101 -10.46 18.51 18.21
CA GLY A 101 -9.47 17.57 18.74
C GLY A 101 -9.89 16.10 18.71
N ASN A 102 -10.99 15.76 18.01
CA ASN A 102 -11.40 14.37 17.84
C ASN A 102 -10.53 13.66 16.81
N GLU A 103 -10.11 12.44 17.13
CA GLU A 103 -9.32 11.61 16.20
C GLU A 103 -10.16 11.19 14.99
N MET A 104 -9.74 11.57 13.79
CA MET A 104 -10.48 11.25 12.55
C MET A 104 -9.94 10.01 11.86
N TRP A 105 -8.62 9.90 11.70
CA TRP A 105 -8.02 8.83 10.91
C TRP A 105 -7.98 7.48 11.62
N TYR A 106 -7.60 7.47 12.90
CA TYR A 106 -7.38 6.22 13.65
C TYR A 106 -8.65 5.36 13.78
N PRO A 107 -9.80 5.91 14.19
CA PRO A 107 -11.04 5.11 14.27
C PRO A 107 -11.45 4.52 12.91
N LEU A 108 -11.34 5.31 11.83
CA LEU A 108 -11.69 4.86 10.49
C LEU A 108 -10.76 3.74 10.00
N MET A 109 -9.45 3.89 10.21
CA MET A 109 -8.47 2.88 9.81
C MET A 109 -8.62 1.59 10.62
N LEU A 110 -8.84 1.70 11.93
CA LEU A 110 -9.08 0.54 12.77
C LEU A 110 -10.37 -0.18 12.37
N GLN A 111 -11.44 0.56 12.10
CA GLN A 111 -12.70 -0.02 11.62
C GLN A 111 -12.48 -0.73 10.28
N TYR A 112 -11.80 -0.12 9.33
CA TYR A 112 -11.46 -0.72 8.03
C TYR A 112 -10.72 -2.06 8.18
N LEU A 113 -9.72 -2.12 9.07
CA LEU A 113 -8.99 -3.36 9.35
C LEU A 113 -9.90 -4.43 9.98
N LYS A 114 -10.72 -4.05 10.96
CA LYS A 114 -11.64 -4.97 11.66
C LYS A 114 -12.73 -5.53 10.73
N GLU A 115 -13.23 -4.73 9.81
CA GLU A 115 -14.29 -5.12 8.87
C GLU A 115 -13.77 -5.93 7.69
N SER A 116 -12.46 -5.91 7.42
CA SER A 116 -11.87 -6.72 6.36
C SER A 116 -12.03 -8.22 6.63
N PRO A 117 -12.16 -9.07 5.58
CA PRO A 117 -12.21 -10.53 5.74
C PRO A 117 -11.04 -11.08 6.58
N TYR A 118 -9.83 -10.62 6.31
CA TYR A 118 -8.64 -11.00 7.07
C TYR A 118 -8.72 -10.58 8.54
N GLY A 119 -9.10 -9.33 8.80
CA GLY A 119 -9.21 -8.80 10.16
C GLY A 119 -10.29 -9.52 10.98
N GLN A 120 -11.44 -9.84 10.37
CA GLN A 120 -12.50 -10.65 11.02
C GLN A 120 -11.99 -12.06 11.37
N ARG A 121 -11.29 -12.72 10.45
CA ARG A 121 -10.76 -14.07 10.65
C ARG A 121 -9.70 -14.12 11.74
N HIS A 122 -8.87 -13.07 11.84
CA HIS A 122 -7.75 -13.00 12.79
C HIS A 122 -8.10 -12.23 14.07
N GLY A 123 -9.34 -11.76 14.19
CA GLY A 123 -9.85 -11.12 15.40
C GLY A 123 -9.24 -9.75 15.68
N TYR A 124 -8.97 -8.95 14.65
CA TYR A 124 -8.45 -7.59 14.83
C TYR A 124 -9.37 -6.73 15.68
N GLN A 125 -8.82 -6.06 16.71
CA GLN A 125 -9.60 -5.30 17.68
C GLN A 125 -9.04 -3.92 18.00
N ASP A 126 -7.72 -3.74 18.03
CA ASP A 126 -7.08 -2.59 18.64
C ASP A 126 -5.84 -2.08 17.87
N MET A 127 -5.11 -1.18 18.53
CA MET A 127 -3.91 -0.56 17.97
C MET A 127 -2.76 -1.56 17.76
N GLU A 128 -2.66 -2.59 18.58
CA GLU A 128 -1.60 -3.60 18.44
C GLU A 128 -1.80 -4.40 17.16
N ASP A 129 -3.03 -4.76 16.84
CA ASP A 129 -3.38 -5.44 15.59
C ASP A 129 -3.10 -4.54 14.37
N MET A 130 -3.41 -3.24 14.48
CA MET A 130 -3.09 -2.27 13.44
C MET A 130 -1.57 -2.15 13.23
N ILE A 131 -0.79 -2.10 14.30
CA ILE A 131 0.68 -2.05 14.23
C ILE A 131 1.20 -3.33 13.57
N ALA A 132 0.76 -4.49 14.03
CA ALA A 132 1.17 -5.78 13.47
C ALA A 132 0.84 -5.90 11.97
N HIS A 133 -0.33 -5.39 11.56
CA HIS A 133 -0.70 -5.33 10.16
C HIS A 133 0.27 -4.47 9.33
N PHE A 134 0.57 -3.25 9.77
CA PHE A 134 1.50 -2.36 9.05
C PHE A 134 2.94 -2.87 9.07
N GLU A 135 3.38 -3.53 10.13
CA GLU A 135 4.68 -4.21 10.18
C GLU A 135 4.77 -5.35 9.17
N ARG A 136 3.74 -6.20 9.10
CA ARG A 136 3.63 -7.27 8.11
C ARG A 136 3.63 -6.71 6.68
N ARG A 137 2.82 -5.70 6.43
CA ARG A 137 2.76 -5.03 5.13
C ARG A 137 4.12 -4.48 4.73
N ARG A 138 4.79 -3.73 5.62
CA ARG A 138 6.13 -3.19 5.37
C ARG A 138 7.14 -4.29 5.06
N ALA A 139 7.12 -5.40 5.80
CA ALA A 139 8.00 -6.54 5.56
C ALA A 139 7.79 -7.13 4.15
N LEU A 140 6.54 -7.24 3.72
CA LEU A 140 6.18 -7.73 2.39
C LEU A 140 6.59 -6.73 1.29
N GLU A 141 6.36 -5.43 1.46
CA GLU A 141 6.82 -4.39 0.54
C GLU A 141 8.34 -4.42 0.36
N LEU A 142 9.10 -4.50 1.44
CA LEU A 142 10.57 -4.62 1.40
C LEU A 142 11.04 -5.92 0.75
N ARG A 143 10.29 -7.02 0.92
CA ARG A 143 10.55 -8.28 0.21
C ARG A 143 10.37 -8.11 -1.29
N ILE A 144 9.27 -7.50 -1.73
CA ILE A 144 9.00 -7.22 -3.16
C ILE A 144 10.10 -6.33 -3.73
N ILE A 145 10.49 -5.27 -3.02
CA ILE A 145 11.59 -4.39 -3.46
C ILE A 145 12.87 -5.19 -3.70
N ARG A 146 13.25 -6.03 -2.75
CA ARG A 146 14.48 -6.83 -2.83
C ARG A 146 14.44 -7.90 -3.91
N GLU A 147 13.31 -8.62 -4.04
CA GLU A 147 13.20 -9.81 -4.89
C GLU A 147 12.75 -9.49 -6.32
N VAL A 148 12.08 -8.34 -6.52
CA VAL A 148 11.46 -7.99 -7.80
C VAL A 148 12.05 -6.72 -8.40
N LEU A 149 12.07 -5.61 -7.65
CA LEU A 149 12.45 -4.30 -8.19
C LEU A 149 13.97 -4.07 -8.25
N GLY A 150 14.71 -4.63 -7.30
CA GLY A 150 16.18 -4.49 -7.23
C GLY A 150 16.62 -3.02 -7.25
N GLU A 151 17.51 -2.69 -8.19
CA GLU A 151 18.10 -1.35 -8.34
C GLU A 151 17.11 -0.29 -8.87
N ASP A 152 15.95 -0.69 -9.37
CA ASP A 152 14.92 0.24 -9.84
C ASP A 152 14.10 0.84 -8.69
N CYS A 153 14.38 0.45 -7.44
CA CYS A 153 13.82 1.06 -6.25
C CYS A 153 14.90 1.68 -5.37
N ILE A 154 14.74 2.95 -5.02
CA ILE A 154 15.57 3.66 -4.06
C ILE A 154 14.80 3.75 -2.75
N ILE A 155 15.35 3.16 -1.68
CA ILE A 155 14.78 3.23 -0.34
C ILE A 155 15.30 4.47 0.36
N LEU A 156 14.39 5.35 0.77
CA LEU A 156 14.66 6.56 1.55
C LEU A 156 14.05 6.41 2.95
N SER A 157 14.75 6.89 3.97
CA SER A 157 14.21 6.92 5.32
C SER A 157 13.09 7.94 5.41
N ALA A 158 11.88 7.52 5.78
CA ALA A 158 10.78 8.43 6.00
C ALA A 158 11.02 9.27 7.25
N LYS A 159 10.69 10.58 7.18
CA LYS A 159 10.81 11.56 8.29
C LYS A 159 12.23 11.92 8.75
N GLU A 160 13.27 11.43 8.10
CA GLU A 160 14.64 11.96 8.27
C GLU A 160 14.91 13.07 7.24
N TYR A 161 14.02 14.06 7.19
CA TYR A 161 14.10 15.15 6.22
C TYR A 161 15.18 16.17 6.60
N ASN A 162 16.44 15.79 6.63
CA ASN A 162 17.54 16.75 6.50
C ASN A 162 17.70 17.13 5.01
N LEU A 163 16.63 17.65 4.41
CA LEU A 163 16.64 18.20 3.04
C LEU A 163 17.31 19.58 2.96
N CYS A 164 18.08 19.99 3.95
CA CYS A 164 18.81 21.26 3.95
C CYS A 164 20.19 21.19 3.29
N THR A 165 20.44 20.17 2.46
CA THR A 165 21.69 20.09 1.67
C THR A 165 21.42 19.53 0.27
N LEU A 166 20.70 20.32 -0.52
CA LEU A 166 20.75 20.29 -1.98
C LEU A 166 21.08 21.68 -2.49
#